data_e9821c49a023893c59169658c37f8183
#
_entry.id   e9821c49a023893c59169658c37f8183
#
_cell.length_a   1.000
_cell.length_b   1.000
_cell.length_c   1.000
_cell.angle_alpha   90.00
_cell.angle_beta   90.00
_cell.angle_gamma   90.00
#
_symmetry.space_group_name_H-M   'P 1'
#
loop_
_entity.id
_entity.type
_entity.pdbx_description
1 polymer ?
#
loop_
_entity_poly.entity_id
_entity_poly.type
_entity_poly.pdbx_seq_one_letter_code
_entity_poly.pdbx_strand_id
1 'polypeptide(L)'
;EHINFMATYGRGLICLSISETRAEELKLPLMNPDNWKKKTTAFTVSIESSTNITTGISAFDRAETVKAAINPNFKSGDIVSPGHVFPLIAWDGGVLTRAGHTEAAVDISRLAGLNDSAVICEIMNDDGTMARVPDLIPYAKKHSINIGTIQDLIAYRIKNDLLIKKIPEKQHQIKNIYSDIFEFNVFENTIDGLHHATLHLGDLSKQDSVMTRVHPVQGFDDIIMNFNNPKTKDLHASIEKIKSHGSGIIVLINNPILGDLGKLSNDEKVKYYGLGAQIPVSYTHLTLPTSQL
;
A
#
# COMPACT_ATOMS: atom_id res chain seq x y z
N GLU A 1 3.34 3.68 30.01
CA GLU A 1 2.13 4.54 30.07
C GLU A 1 1.17 4.19 28.94
N HIS A 2 1.58 4.21 27.65
CA HIS A 2 0.72 3.93 26.51
C HIS A 2 0.16 2.49 26.51
N ILE A 3 0.96 1.48 26.88
CA ILE A 3 0.49 0.10 27.00
C ILE A 3 -0.60 -0.01 28.08
N ASN A 4 -0.41 0.68 29.21
CA ASN A 4 -1.43 0.71 30.26
C ASN A 4 -2.72 1.39 29.78
N PHE A 5 -2.60 2.48 29.02
CA PHE A 5 -3.75 3.14 28.41
C PHE A 5 -4.52 2.19 27.48
N MET A 6 -3.81 1.49 26.58
CA MET A 6 -4.42 0.50 25.68
C MET A 6 -5.12 -0.62 26.42
N ALA A 7 -4.48 -1.16 27.46
CA ALA A 7 -5.05 -2.24 28.28
C ALA A 7 -6.32 -1.78 29.03
N THR A 8 -6.31 -0.54 29.55
CA THR A 8 -7.41 0.00 30.37
C THR A 8 -8.59 0.44 29.51
N TYR A 9 -8.32 1.17 28.44
CA TYR A 9 -9.34 1.86 27.66
C TYR A 9 -9.60 1.22 26.29
N GLY A 10 -8.61 0.53 25.70
CA GLY A 10 -8.81 -0.25 24.47
C GLY A 10 -9.45 -1.60 24.77
N ARG A 11 -8.88 -2.36 25.72
CA ARG A 11 -9.35 -3.69 26.17
C ARG A 11 -9.19 -4.82 25.17
N GLY A 12 -8.62 -4.54 24.01
CA GLY A 12 -8.32 -5.52 22.96
C GLY A 12 -7.02 -6.27 23.19
N LEU A 13 -6.60 -7.01 22.20
CA LEU A 13 -5.32 -7.70 22.18
C LEU A 13 -4.19 -6.72 21.85
N ILE A 14 -3.22 -6.58 22.75
CA ILE A 14 -2.05 -5.74 22.48
C ILE A 14 -1.11 -6.47 21.55
N CYS A 15 -0.99 -5.97 20.32
CA CYS A 15 -0.18 -6.52 19.26
C CYS A 15 0.93 -5.53 18.87
N LEU A 16 2.06 -6.07 18.40
CA LEU A 16 3.18 -5.30 17.87
C LEU A 16 3.27 -5.49 16.36
N SER A 17 2.83 -4.50 15.58
CA SER A 17 3.05 -4.48 14.13
C SER A 17 4.52 -4.21 13.83
N ILE A 18 5.14 -5.03 13.00
CA ILE A 18 6.55 -4.94 12.58
C ILE A 18 6.68 -5.17 11.08
N SER A 19 7.77 -4.67 10.49
CA SER A 19 8.12 -4.98 9.10
C SER A 19 8.51 -6.45 8.93
N GLU A 20 8.43 -6.98 7.71
CA GLU A 20 8.88 -8.32 7.36
C GLU A 20 10.37 -8.49 7.70
N THR A 21 11.21 -7.52 7.32
CA THR A 21 12.64 -7.49 7.66
C THR A 21 12.87 -7.64 9.17
N ARG A 22 12.06 -6.92 9.99
CA ARG A 22 12.21 -7.03 11.44
C ARG A 22 11.82 -8.41 11.97
N ALA A 23 10.76 -8.99 11.43
CA ALA A 23 10.34 -10.35 11.80
C ALA A 23 11.42 -11.39 11.46
N GLU A 24 12.09 -11.25 10.32
CA GLU A 24 13.22 -12.10 9.92
C GLU A 24 14.43 -11.95 10.87
N GLU A 25 14.82 -10.72 11.21
CA GLU A 25 15.90 -10.46 12.19
C GLU A 25 15.60 -11.11 13.54
N LEU A 26 14.36 -11.04 13.99
CA LEU A 26 13.89 -11.66 15.24
C LEU A 26 13.66 -13.17 15.10
N LYS A 27 13.72 -13.72 13.88
CA LYS A 27 13.47 -15.15 13.57
C LYS A 27 12.10 -15.63 14.06
N LEU A 28 11.08 -14.80 13.87
CA LEU A 28 9.72 -15.11 14.34
C LEU A 28 8.94 -15.93 13.30
N PRO A 29 8.59 -17.19 13.60
CA PRO A 29 7.75 -17.98 12.73
C PRO A 29 6.29 -17.50 12.81
N LEU A 30 5.59 -17.60 11.68
CA LEU A 30 4.13 -17.41 11.64
C LEU A 30 3.42 -18.53 12.43
N MET A 31 2.40 -18.19 13.21
CA MET A 31 1.50 -19.17 13.82
C MET A 31 0.80 -20.04 12.78
N ASN A 32 0.43 -19.45 11.65
CA ASN A 32 -0.15 -20.16 10.52
C ASN A 32 0.43 -19.60 9.20
N PRO A 33 1.31 -20.36 8.53
CA PRO A 33 1.91 -19.96 7.26
C PRO A 33 0.89 -19.72 6.13
N ASP A 34 -0.31 -20.33 6.18
CA ASP A 34 -1.34 -20.14 5.17
C ASP A 34 -1.99 -18.74 5.24
N ASN A 35 -1.88 -18.04 6.37
CA ASN A 35 -2.34 -16.67 6.51
C ASN A 35 -1.59 -15.73 5.56
N TRP A 36 -0.30 -15.98 5.34
CA TRP A 36 0.51 -15.21 4.39
C TRP A 36 0.00 -15.34 2.97
N LYS A 37 -0.30 -16.55 2.52
CA LYS A 37 -0.83 -16.81 1.17
C LYS A 37 -2.17 -16.13 0.92
N LYS A 38 -3.01 -16.04 1.95
CA LYS A 38 -4.36 -15.47 1.86
C LYS A 38 -4.43 -13.97 2.13
N LYS A 39 -3.30 -13.31 2.37
CA LYS A 39 -3.21 -11.89 2.78
C LYS A 39 -4.10 -11.57 4.00
N THR A 40 -4.27 -12.51 4.92
CA THR A 40 -4.92 -12.28 6.21
C THR A 40 -3.91 -11.78 7.24
N THR A 41 -4.35 -11.46 8.46
CA THR A 41 -3.45 -10.97 9.52
C THR A 41 -2.38 -12.00 9.85
N ALA A 42 -1.13 -11.60 9.70
CA ALA A 42 0.05 -12.48 9.83
C ALA A 42 0.56 -12.50 11.28
N PHE A 43 -0.12 -13.23 12.14
CA PHE A 43 0.34 -13.47 13.51
C PHE A 43 1.60 -14.33 13.53
N THR A 44 2.62 -13.88 14.26
CA THR A 44 3.75 -14.71 14.65
C THR A 44 3.50 -15.39 16.00
N VAL A 45 4.39 -16.26 16.42
CA VAL A 45 4.41 -16.72 17.82
C VAL A 45 4.49 -15.53 18.77
N SER A 46 3.83 -15.62 19.94
CA SER A 46 3.92 -14.59 20.96
C SER A 46 5.30 -14.51 21.58
N ILE A 47 5.69 -13.34 22.04
CA ILE A 47 7.03 -13.07 22.55
C ILE A 47 7.01 -12.43 23.94
N GLU A 48 8.17 -12.52 24.57
CA GLU A 48 8.47 -11.89 25.84
C GLU A 48 9.92 -11.42 25.90
N SER A 49 10.22 -10.33 26.63
CA SER A 49 11.61 -9.97 26.94
C SER A 49 12.25 -11.05 27.82
N SER A 50 13.49 -11.41 27.54
CA SER A 50 14.24 -12.35 28.38
C SER A 50 14.73 -11.75 29.69
N THR A 51 14.66 -10.41 29.82
CA THR A 51 15.19 -9.66 30.97
C THR A 51 14.26 -8.52 31.37
N ASN A 52 14.44 -8.00 32.56
CA ASN A 52 13.72 -6.82 33.10
C ASN A 52 12.19 -6.95 33.16
N ILE A 53 11.67 -8.15 33.27
CA ILE A 53 10.24 -8.46 33.42
C ILE A 53 9.99 -9.31 34.63
N THR A 54 8.73 -9.37 35.06
CA THR A 54 8.27 -10.26 36.16
C THR A 54 7.48 -11.44 35.58
N THR A 55 6.15 -11.30 35.46
CA THR A 55 5.27 -12.33 34.91
C THR A 55 4.95 -12.13 33.43
N GLY A 56 5.45 -11.05 32.84
CA GLY A 56 5.27 -10.74 31.42
C GLY A 56 3.97 -10.00 31.07
N ILE A 57 2.90 -10.17 31.86
CA ILE A 57 1.56 -9.65 31.51
C ILE A 57 1.34 -8.19 31.91
N SER A 58 2.11 -7.64 32.86
CA SER A 58 1.94 -6.27 33.28
C SER A 58 2.15 -5.28 32.13
N ALA A 59 1.57 -4.08 32.22
CA ALA A 59 1.80 -3.05 31.21
C ALA A 59 3.28 -2.65 31.09
N PHE A 60 4.00 -2.73 32.21
CA PHE A 60 5.45 -2.53 32.26
C PHE A 60 6.19 -3.63 31.51
N ASP A 61 5.92 -4.90 31.82
CA ASP A 61 6.60 -6.06 31.21
C ASP A 61 6.35 -6.10 29.70
N ARG A 62 5.11 -5.86 29.25
CA ARG A 62 4.81 -5.78 27.81
C ARG A 62 5.52 -4.61 27.13
N ALA A 63 5.67 -3.47 27.81
CA ALA A 63 6.44 -2.35 27.29
C ALA A 63 7.94 -2.70 27.14
N GLU A 64 8.52 -3.40 28.12
CA GLU A 64 9.89 -3.89 28.02
C GLU A 64 10.06 -4.91 26.90
N THR A 65 9.09 -5.80 26.72
CA THR A 65 9.05 -6.74 25.57
C THR A 65 9.03 -6.01 24.24
N VAL A 66 8.18 -4.99 24.09
CA VAL A 66 8.14 -4.16 22.87
C VAL A 66 9.48 -3.48 22.64
N LYS A 67 10.09 -2.86 23.67
CA LYS A 67 11.39 -2.21 23.55
C LYS A 67 12.49 -3.18 23.14
N ALA A 68 12.52 -4.39 23.70
CA ALA A 68 13.47 -5.44 23.33
C ALA A 68 13.27 -5.83 21.84
N ALA A 69 12.02 -6.05 21.44
CA ALA A 69 11.69 -6.47 20.07
C ALA A 69 12.02 -5.42 19.00
N ILE A 70 11.95 -4.11 19.30
CA ILE A 70 12.26 -3.02 18.35
C ILE A 70 13.67 -2.45 18.48
N ASN A 71 14.49 -2.98 19.39
CA ASN A 71 15.85 -2.49 19.62
C ASN A 71 16.72 -2.74 18.37
N PRO A 72 17.30 -1.71 17.74
CA PRO A 72 18.17 -1.89 16.57
C PRO A 72 19.42 -2.72 16.88
N ASN A 73 19.85 -2.74 18.15
CA ASN A 73 21.00 -3.54 18.62
C ASN A 73 20.57 -4.89 19.19
N PHE A 74 19.44 -5.42 18.73
CA PHE A 74 18.90 -6.73 19.17
C PHE A 74 19.95 -7.83 19.08
N LYS A 75 19.98 -8.69 20.11
CA LYS A 75 20.81 -9.90 20.15
C LYS A 75 19.90 -11.12 20.24
N SER A 76 20.36 -12.22 19.63
CA SER A 76 19.67 -13.49 19.80
C SER A 76 19.57 -13.83 21.29
N GLY A 77 18.36 -14.02 21.79
CA GLY A 77 18.08 -14.27 23.20
C GLY A 77 17.55 -13.05 23.99
N ASP A 78 17.46 -11.85 23.41
CA ASP A 78 16.81 -10.69 24.06
C ASP A 78 15.29 -10.89 24.19
N ILE A 79 14.71 -11.72 23.35
CA ILE A 79 13.31 -12.16 23.43
C ILE A 79 13.20 -13.67 23.49
N VAL A 80 12.16 -14.16 24.13
CA VAL A 80 11.78 -15.57 24.24
C VAL A 80 10.34 -15.77 23.78
N SER A 81 9.95 -17.02 23.52
CA SER A 81 8.61 -17.42 23.14
C SER A 81 8.22 -18.69 23.92
N PRO A 82 6.96 -18.85 24.33
CA PRO A 82 5.84 -17.91 24.20
C PRO A 82 5.92 -16.75 25.17
N GLY A 83 5.04 -15.72 24.96
CA GLY A 83 4.94 -14.54 25.83
C GLY A 83 3.58 -13.85 25.72
N HIS A 84 3.52 -12.58 26.14
CA HIS A 84 2.27 -11.82 26.26
C HIS A 84 2.16 -10.65 25.26
N VAL A 85 3.10 -10.51 24.33
CA VAL A 85 3.01 -9.59 23.18
C VAL A 85 2.94 -10.40 21.90
N PHE A 86 2.03 -10.02 21.00
CA PHE A 86 1.78 -10.72 19.73
C PHE A 86 2.31 -9.89 18.57
N PRO A 87 3.46 -10.24 17.98
CA PRO A 87 3.91 -9.56 16.76
C PRO A 87 3.05 -9.94 15.56
N LEU A 88 2.78 -8.91 14.74
CA LEU A 88 2.07 -9.03 13.47
C LEU A 88 2.98 -8.52 12.36
N ILE A 89 3.19 -9.33 11.32
CA ILE A 89 4.00 -8.92 10.19
C ILE A 89 3.15 -8.08 9.24
N ALA A 90 3.58 -6.83 9.00
CA ALA A 90 3.00 -5.97 7.99
C ALA A 90 3.54 -6.37 6.61
N TRP A 91 2.67 -6.36 5.61
CA TRP A 91 3.06 -6.58 4.23
C TRP A 91 3.94 -5.43 3.72
N ASP A 92 4.98 -5.77 2.96
CA ASP A 92 5.77 -4.77 2.26
C ASP A 92 4.89 -3.95 1.31
N GLY A 93 5.20 -2.63 1.23
CA GLY A 93 4.33 -1.66 0.57
C GLY A 93 3.20 -1.12 1.46
N GLY A 94 3.00 -1.68 2.68
CA GLY A 94 2.08 -1.15 3.68
C GLY A 94 0.62 -1.16 3.22
N VAL A 95 -0.14 -0.10 3.54
CA VAL A 95 -1.57 0.01 3.16
C VAL A 95 -1.81 -0.04 1.65
N LEU A 96 -0.78 0.21 0.85
CA LEU A 96 -0.88 0.09 -0.61
C LEU A 96 -0.89 -1.37 -1.08
N THR A 97 -0.34 -2.30 -0.29
CA THR A 97 -0.40 -3.75 -0.55
C THR A 97 -1.62 -4.38 0.11
N ARG A 98 -1.86 -4.06 1.39
CA ARG A 98 -2.98 -4.57 2.17
C ARG A 98 -3.58 -3.45 3.01
N ALA A 99 -4.87 -3.14 2.80
CA ALA A 99 -5.59 -2.10 3.54
C ALA A 99 -5.95 -2.58 4.96
N GLY A 100 -4.94 -2.85 5.80
CA GLY A 100 -5.08 -3.37 7.16
C GLY A 100 -4.48 -2.45 8.21
N HIS A 101 -4.96 -2.55 9.46
CA HIS A 101 -4.44 -1.75 10.58
C HIS A 101 -2.99 -2.10 10.92
N THR A 102 -2.54 -3.33 10.67
CA THR A 102 -1.14 -3.75 10.83
C THR A 102 -0.22 -2.93 9.92
N GLU A 103 -0.58 -2.83 8.64
CA GLU A 103 0.14 -2.06 7.64
C GLU A 103 0.05 -0.56 7.93
N ALA A 104 -1.14 -0.07 8.28
CA ALA A 104 -1.35 1.34 8.63
C ALA A 104 -0.47 1.78 9.81
N ALA A 105 -0.32 0.93 10.81
CA ALA A 105 0.50 1.22 11.98
C ALA A 105 1.98 1.39 11.61
N VAL A 106 2.53 0.49 10.80
CA VAL A 106 3.91 0.57 10.31
C VAL A 106 4.11 1.79 9.41
N ASP A 107 3.16 2.04 8.49
CA ASP A 107 3.22 3.20 7.59
C ASP A 107 3.21 4.53 8.35
N ILE A 108 2.33 4.68 9.35
CA ILE A 108 2.25 5.90 10.17
C ILE A 108 3.57 6.11 10.93
N SER A 109 4.16 5.06 11.49
CA SER A 109 5.45 5.15 12.18
C SER A 109 6.56 5.58 11.23
N ARG A 110 6.62 4.99 10.03
CA ARG A 110 7.59 5.35 8.98
C ARG A 110 7.42 6.79 8.52
N LEU A 111 6.19 7.22 8.25
CA LEU A 111 5.88 8.59 7.85
C LEU A 111 6.19 9.63 8.94
N ALA A 112 6.14 9.22 10.20
CA ALA A 112 6.55 10.03 11.34
C ALA A 112 8.09 10.07 11.55
N GLY A 113 8.88 9.38 10.71
CA GLY A 113 10.33 9.29 10.85
C GLY A 113 10.79 8.41 12.01
N LEU A 114 9.92 7.52 12.47
CA LEU A 114 10.22 6.53 13.52
C LEU A 114 10.62 5.19 12.88
N ASN A 115 10.90 4.16 13.71
CA ASN A 115 11.14 2.82 13.21
C ASN A 115 9.85 2.18 12.63
N ASP A 116 10.02 1.15 11.80
CA ASP A 116 8.94 0.45 11.09
C ASP A 116 8.18 -0.51 12.03
N SER A 117 7.69 0.02 13.15
CA SER A 117 6.92 -0.75 14.13
C SER A 117 5.96 0.13 14.93
N ALA A 118 4.85 -0.43 15.34
CA ALA A 118 3.89 0.24 16.21
C ALA A 118 3.08 -0.77 17.04
N VAL A 119 2.66 -0.34 18.23
CA VAL A 119 1.73 -1.13 19.05
C VAL A 119 0.30 -0.76 18.68
N ILE A 120 -0.53 -1.75 18.46
CA ILE A 120 -1.96 -1.61 18.18
C ILE A 120 -2.79 -2.42 19.16
N CYS A 121 -4.02 -1.96 19.40
CA CYS A 121 -4.98 -2.62 20.27
C CYS A 121 -6.39 -2.24 19.81
N GLU A 122 -7.27 -3.20 19.72
CA GLU A 122 -8.67 -2.95 19.40
C GLU A 122 -9.35 -2.17 20.52
N ILE A 123 -10.37 -1.40 20.18
CA ILE A 123 -11.22 -0.69 21.15
C ILE A 123 -12.56 -1.43 21.26
N MET A 124 -12.86 -1.88 22.46
CA MET A 124 -14.13 -2.52 22.79
C MET A 124 -15.02 -1.58 23.62
N ASN A 125 -16.32 -1.66 23.38
CA ASN A 125 -17.34 -1.02 24.19
C ASN A 125 -17.43 -1.66 25.59
N ASP A 126 -18.12 -1.01 26.52
CA ASP A 126 -18.29 -1.49 27.89
C ASP A 126 -19.06 -2.83 27.98
N ASP A 127 -19.91 -3.10 27.00
CA ASP A 127 -20.67 -4.35 26.85
C ASP A 127 -19.88 -5.49 26.18
N GLY A 128 -18.60 -5.24 25.82
CA GLY A 128 -17.72 -6.21 25.18
C GLY A 128 -17.86 -6.28 23.64
N THR A 129 -18.74 -5.51 23.03
CA THR A 129 -18.82 -5.41 21.57
C THR A 129 -17.69 -4.54 21.02
N MET A 130 -17.37 -4.73 19.71
CA MET A 130 -16.32 -3.92 19.07
C MET A 130 -16.84 -2.51 18.80
N ALA A 131 -16.09 -1.49 19.25
CA ALA A 131 -16.39 -0.09 18.96
C ALA A 131 -16.36 0.16 17.44
N ARG A 132 -17.31 0.95 16.95
CA ARG A 132 -17.44 1.37 15.56
C ARG A 132 -17.38 2.89 15.47
N VAL A 133 -17.38 3.44 14.25
CA VAL A 133 -17.19 4.89 14.02
C VAL A 133 -18.07 5.77 14.95
N PRO A 134 -19.38 5.48 15.15
CA PRO A 134 -20.20 6.26 16.07
C PRO A 134 -19.69 6.25 17.52
N ASP A 135 -19.06 5.15 17.96
CA ASP A 135 -18.51 4.99 19.32
C ASP A 135 -17.11 5.61 19.40
N LEU A 136 -16.33 5.49 18.31
CA LEU A 136 -14.93 5.94 18.27
C LEU A 136 -14.79 7.46 18.25
N ILE A 137 -15.72 8.21 17.66
CA ILE A 137 -15.69 9.67 17.63
C ILE A 137 -15.76 10.26 19.07
N PRO A 138 -16.75 9.92 19.90
CA PRO A 138 -16.77 10.40 21.28
C PRO A 138 -15.62 9.84 22.12
N TYR A 139 -15.18 8.61 21.88
CA TYR A 139 -14.01 8.02 22.53
C TYR A 139 -12.74 8.84 22.25
N ALA A 140 -12.46 9.14 20.98
CA ALA A 140 -11.29 9.93 20.58
C ALA A 140 -11.31 11.33 21.23
N LYS A 141 -12.49 11.98 21.26
CA LYS A 141 -12.68 13.27 21.92
C LYS A 141 -12.44 13.18 23.43
N LYS A 142 -12.98 12.17 24.09
CA LYS A 142 -12.83 11.94 25.55
C LYS A 142 -11.36 11.77 25.95
N HIS A 143 -10.60 11.07 25.15
CA HIS A 143 -9.20 10.74 25.44
C HIS A 143 -8.19 11.67 24.73
N SER A 144 -8.65 12.69 24.02
CA SER A 144 -7.80 13.65 23.28
C SER A 144 -6.83 12.96 22.33
N ILE A 145 -7.31 11.93 21.60
CA ILE A 145 -6.54 11.22 20.57
C ILE A 145 -7.09 11.54 19.19
N ASN A 146 -6.21 11.49 18.19
CA ASN A 146 -6.60 11.69 16.80
C ASN A 146 -7.33 10.45 16.26
N ILE A 147 -8.18 10.67 15.25
CA ILE A 147 -8.86 9.63 14.51
C ILE A 147 -8.58 9.82 13.02
N GLY A 148 -8.31 8.74 12.32
CA GLY A 148 -8.10 8.71 10.87
C GLY A 148 -8.64 7.43 10.28
N THR A 149 -8.69 7.36 8.94
CA THR A 149 -9.11 6.16 8.22
C THR A 149 -7.95 5.59 7.41
N ILE A 150 -7.98 4.27 7.17
CA ILE A 150 -7.01 3.63 6.26
C ILE A 150 -7.15 4.20 4.85
N GLN A 151 -8.37 4.56 4.42
CA GLN A 151 -8.63 5.16 3.13
C GLN A 151 -7.91 6.52 2.96
N ASP A 152 -7.94 7.38 3.99
CA ASP A 152 -7.21 8.65 3.97
C ASP A 152 -5.70 8.45 3.92
N LEU A 153 -5.19 7.43 4.64
CA LEU A 153 -3.77 7.08 4.61
C LEU A 153 -3.34 6.56 3.23
N ILE A 154 -4.17 5.74 2.58
CA ILE A 154 -3.94 5.30 1.19
C ILE A 154 -3.87 6.51 0.26
N ALA A 155 -4.85 7.41 0.33
CA ALA A 155 -4.88 8.63 -0.49
C ALA A 155 -3.65 9.52 -0.24
N TYR A 156 -3.26 9.67 1.02
CA TYR A 156 -2.05 10.41 1.39
C TYR A 156 -0.79 9.80 0.77
N ARG A 157 -0.61 8.47 0.89
CA ARG A 157 0.55 7.77 0.34
C ARG A 157 0.59 7.84 -1.19
N ILE A 158 -0.54 7.63 -1.87
CA ILE A 158 -0.64 7.77 -3.34
C ILE A 158 -0.21 9.17 -3.78
N LYS A 159 -0.55 10.20 -3.01
CA LYS A 159 -0.22 11.59 -3.35
C LYS A 159 1.25 11.94 -3.09
N ASN A 160 1.86 11.37 -2.05
CA ASN A 160 3.15 11.82 -1.54
C ASN A 160 4.30 10.84 -1.81
N ASP A 161 4.02 9.56 -2.02
CA ASP A 161 5.05 8.56 -2.32
C ASP A 161 5.36 8.50 -3.82
N LEU A 162 6.62 8.26 -4.15
CA LEU A 162 7.04 7.95 -5.51
C LEU A 162 6.78 6.46 -5.78
N LEU A 163 5.61 6.14 -6.33
CA LEU A 163 5.18 4.75 -6.56
C LEU A 163 5.70 4.15 -7.86
N ILE A 164 6.28 4.96 -8.74
CA ILE A 164 6.78 4.52 -10.04
C ILE A 164 8.24 4.90 -10.23
N LYS A 165 8.99 4.02 -10.88
CA LYS A 165 10.37 4.26 -11.29
C LYS A 165 10.50 3.99 -12.79
N LYS A 166 10.96 4.98 -13.56
CA LYS A 166 11.24 4.80 -14.97
C LYS A 166 12.45 3.88 -15.15
N ILE A 167 12.37 2.94 -16.11
CA ILE A 167 13.45 2.01 -16.46
C ILE A 167 14.05 2.47 -17.80
N PRO A 168 15.17 3.25 -17.79
CA PRO A 168 15.72 3.85 -19.00
C PRO A 168 16.18 2.81 -20.03
N GLU A 169 16.69 1.65 -19.58
CA GLU A 169 17.21 0.59 -20.47
C GLU A 169 16.12 -0.06 -21.32
N LYS A 170 14.85 0.13 -20.93
CA LYS A 170 13.68 -0.38 -21.67
C LYS A 170 12.97 0.71 -22.48
N GLN A 171 13.63 1.84 -22.71
CA GLN A 171 13.07 2.93 -23.51
C GLN A 171 13.34 2.72 -24.99
N HIS A 172 12.29 2.66 -25.80
CA HIS A 172 12.40 2.40 -27.25
C HIS A 172 11.43 3.29 -28.03
N GLN A 173 11.83 3.60 -29.27
CA GLN A 173 10.91 4.13 -30.28
C GLN A 173 10.21 2.97 -30.97
N ILE A 174 8.88 2.93 -30.88
CA ILE A 174 8.07 1.89 -31.49
C ILE A 174 7.30 2.51 -32.66
N LYS A 175 7.48 1.94 -33.84
CA LYS A 175 6.53 2.16 -34.93
C LYS A 175 5.34 1.26 -34.71
N ASN A 176 4.17 1.86 -34.56
CA ASN A 176 2.93 1.11 -34.43
C ASN A 176 2.35 0.72 -35.81
N ILE A 177 1.26 -0.05 -35.81
CA ILE A 177 0.55 -0.48 -37.01
C ILE A 177 -0.02 0.67 -37.86
N TYR A 178 -0.08 1.88 -37.29
CA TYR A 178 -0.57 3.10 -37.97
C TYR A 178 0.57 3.93 -38.60
N SER A 179 1.78 3.37 -38.67
CA SER A 179 2.99 4.00 -39.24
C SER A 179 3.52 5.22 -38.50
N ASP A 180 3.02 5.51 -37.33
CA ASP A 180 3.51 6.60 -36.49
C ASP A 180 4.57 6.11 -35.53
N ILE A 181 5.37 7.05 -35.02
CA ILE A 181 6.39 6.78 -34.02
C ILE A 181 5.86 7.25 -32.69
N PHE A 182 5.57 6.27 -31.83
CA PHE A 182 5.33 6.52 -30.41
C PHE A 182 6.60 6.22 -29.63
N GLU A 183 6.94 7.09 -28.73
CA GLU A 183 7.95 6.77 -27.74
C GLU A 183 7.37 5.81 -26.71
N PHE A 184 8.10 4.72 -26.47
CA PHE A 184 7.74 3.70 -25.51
C PHE A 184 8.61 3.83 -24.25
N ASN A 185 8.00 3.91 -23.09
CA ASN A 185 8.73 3.88 -21.83
C ASN A 185 8.13 2.81 -20.92
N VAL A 186 9.01 2.22 -20.09
CA VAL A 186 8.63 1.24 -19.09
C VAL A 186 8.85 1.82 -17.71
N PHE A 187 7.91 1.57 -16.83
CA PHE A 187 7.94 1.97 -15.43
C PHE A 187 7.74 0.75 -14.55
N GLU A 188 8.50 0.67 -13.49
CA GLU A 188 8.34 -0.30 -12.43
C GLU A 188 7.48 0.31 -11.30
N ASN A 189 6.47 -0.42 -10.86
CA ASN A 189 5.77 -0.11 -9.63
C ASN A 189 6.64 -0.53 -8.45
N THR A 190 7.00 0.40 -7.60
CA THR A 190 7.90 0.17 -6.45
C THR A 190 7.27 -0.67 -5.34
N ILE A 191 5.95 -0.93 -5.40
CA ILE A 191 5.21 -1.69 -4.40
C ILE A 191 5.23 -3.20 -4.71
N ASP A 192 4.96 -3.57 -5.96
CA ASP A 192 4.77 -4.98 -6.37
C ASP A 192 5.75 -5.45 -7.45
N GLY A 193 6.66 -4.56 -7.91
CA GLY A 193 7.62 -4.84 -8.96
C GLY A 193 7.02 -5.01 -10.35
N LEU A 194 5.73 -4.79 -10.54
CA LEU A 194 5.09 -4.90 -11.84
C LEU A 194 5.56 -3.80 -12.78
N HIS A 195 5.75 -4.16 -14.04
CA HIS A 195 6.08 -3.20 -15.07
C HIS A 195 4.82 -2.69 -15.77
N HIS A 196 4.73 -1.38 -15.88
CA HIS A 196 3.74 -0.67 -16.66
C HIS A 196 4.43 0.01 -17.85
N ALA A 197 3.67 0.38 -18.86
CA ALA A 197 4.25 1.01 -20.03
C ALA A 197 3.49 2.27 -20.45
N THR A 198 4.16 3.14 -21.20
CA THR A 198 3.51 4.24 -21.89
C THR A 198 3.84 4.25 -23.37
N LEU A 199 2.87 4.69 -24.15
CA LEU A 199 3.04 5.14 -25.51
C LEU A 199 2.74 6.63 -25.53
N HIS A 200 3.69 7.49 -25.90
CA HIS A 200 3.42 8.91 -26.05
C HIS A 200 3.87 9.45 -27.39
N LEU A 201 3.16 10.47 -27.83
CA LEU A 201 3.40 11.19 -29.07
C LEU A 201 3.59 12.68 -28.77
N GLY A 202 4.61 13.29 -29.36
CA GLY A 202 4.91 14.70 -29.22
C GLY A 202 5.59 15.10 -27.90
N ASP A 203 6.01 16.34 -27.81
CA ASP A 203 6.61 16.93 -26.60
C ASP A 203 5.52 17.33 -25.60
N LEU A 204 5.36 16.55 -24.55
CA LEU A 204 4.34 16.74 -23.53
C LEU A 204 4.74 17.79 -22.47
N SER A 205 6.02 18.12 -22.38
CA SER A 205 6.55 18.99 -21.32
C SER A 205 6.14 20.46 -21.46
N LYS A 206 5.75 20.88 -22.65
CA LYS A 206 5.40 22.27 -23.00
C LYS A 206 3.90 22.52 -23.13
N GLN A 207 3.08 21.54 -22.78
CA GLN A 207 1.63 21.63 -22.98
C GLN A 207 0.92 21.99 -21.67
N ASP A 208 -0.06 22.91 -21.75
CA ASP A 208 -0.92 23.28 -20.62
C ASP A 208 -1.90 22.15 -20.25
N SER A 209 -2.24 21.29 -21.22
CA SER A 209 -3.07 20.11 -21.03
C SER A 209 -2.62 18.98 -21.94
N VAL A 210 -2.61 17.75 -21.43
CA VAL A 210 -2.18 16.56 -22.17
C VAL A 210 -3.32 15.58 -22.31
N MET A 211 -3.61 15.18 -23.55
CA MET A 211 -4.57 14.12 -23.82
C MET A 211 -4.04 12.80 -23.26
N THR A 212 -4.72 12.24 -22.26
CA THR A 212 -4.28 11.07 -21.53
C THR A 212 -5.33 9.97 -21.56
N ARG A 213 -4.89 8.74 -21.83
CA ARG A 213 -5.70 7.52 -21.65
C ARG A 213 -4.98 6.57 -20.70
N VAL A 214 -5.61 6.19 -19.62
CA VAL A 214 -5.18 5.06 -18.79
C VAL A 214 -5.93 3.81 -19.24
N HIS A 215 -5.20 2.78 -19.64
CA HIS A 215 -5.74 1.54 -20.17
C HIS A 215 -5.22 0.33 -19.39
N PRO A 216 -6.09 -0.40 -18.68
CA PRO A 216 -5.72 -1.69 -18.11
C PRO A 216 -5.60 -2.71 -19.24
N VAL A 217 -4.42 -3.29 -19.39
CA VAL A 217 -4.12 -4.27 -20.44
C VAL A 217 -5.08 -5.47 -20.37
N GLN A 218 -5.73 -5.79 -21.49
CA GLN A 218 -6.71 -6.86 -21.59
C GLN A 218 -6.11 -8.18 -22.11
N GLY A 219 -4.78 -8.32 -22.06
CA GLY A 219 -4.08 -9.52 -22.49
C GLY A 219 -4.28 -9.81 -23.98
N PHE A 220 -4.82 -10.99 -24.30
CA PHE A 220 -5.00 -11.42 -25.71
C PHE A 220 -5.94 -10.51 -26.50
N ASP A 221 -6.97 -9.94 -25.88
CA ASP A 221 -7.91 -9.07 -26.60
C ASP A 221 -7.21 -7.85 -27.22
N ASP A 222 -6.28 -7.24 -26.49
CA ASP A 222 -5.49 -6.10 -27.02
C ASP A 222 -4.51 -6.56 -28.10
N ILE A 223 -3.89 -7.74 -27.96
CA ILE A 223 -2.92 -8.28 -28.91
C ILE A 223 -3.60 -8.61 -30.25
N ILE A 224 -4.77 -9.26 -30.22
CA ILE A 224 -5.49 -9.67 -31.43
C ILE A 224 -6.48 -8.62 -31.93
N MET A 225 -6.53 -7.45 -31.30
CA MET A 225 -7.45 -6.37 -31.65
C MET A 225 -8.92 -6.80 -31.62
N ASN A 226 -9.31 -7.49 -30.54
CA ASN A 226 -10.70 -7.94 -30.38
C ASN A 226 -11.65 -6.77 -30.11
N PHE A 227 -12.19 -6.16 -31.13
CA PHE A 227 -13.11 -5.03 -31.02
C PHE A 227 -14.50 -5.38 -30.45
N ASN A 228 -14.80 -6.65 -30.18
CA ASN A 228 -15.94 -7.03 -29.37
C ASN A 228 -15.70 -6.73 -27.89
N ASN A 229 -14.45 -6.60 -27.45
CA ASN A 229 -14.13 -6.09 -26.13
C ASN A 229 -14.18 -4.56 -26.16
N PRO A 230 -15.10 -3.91 -25.41
CA PRO A 230 -15.24 -2.45 -25.39
C PRO A 230 -13.96 -1.73 -24.98
N LYS A 231 -13.17 -2.28 -24.07
CA LYS A 231 -11.93 -1.66 -23.57
C LYS A 231 -10.86 -1.64 -24.66
N THR A 232 -10.69 -2.74 -25.40
CA THR A 232 -9.78 -2.80 -26.56
C THR A 232 -10.23 -1.82 -27.66
N LYS A 233 -11.54 -1.73 -27.93
CA LYS A 233 -12.09 -0.74 -28.86
C LYS A 233 -11.78 0.70 -28.44
N ASP A 234 -11.95 0.99 -27.14
CA ASP A 234 -11.63 2.30 -26.58
C ASP A 234 -10.14 2.64 -26.64
N LEU A 235 -9.26 1.64 -26.45
CA LEU A 235 -7.81 1.82 -26.62
C LEU A 235 -7.49 2.28 -28.04
N HIS A 236 -7.99 1.57 -29.05
CA HIS A 236 -7.76 1.93 -30.45
C HIS A 236 -8.34 3.30 -30.81
N ALA A 237 -9.55 3.62 -30.35
CA ALA A 237 -10.13 4.94 -30.55
C ALA A 237 -9.27 6.05 -29.92
N SER A 238 -8.67 5.78 -28.77
CA SER A 238 -7.77 6.73 -28.09
C SER A 238 -6.46 6.91 -28.85
N ILE A 239 -5.89 5.84 -29.42
CA ILE A 239 -4.71 5.89 -30.29
C ILE A 239 -4.98 6.80 -31.48
N GLU A 240 -6.08 6.60 -32.21
CA GLU A 240 -6.44 7.41 -33.38
C GLU A 240 -6.68 8.88 -33.00
N LYS A 241 -7.28 9.12 -31.85
CA LYS A 241 -7.53 10.49 -31.36
C LYS A 241 -6.23 11.21 -31.01
N ILE A 242 -5.27 10.54 -30.37
CA ILE A 242 -3.95 11.10 -30.06
C ILE A 242 -3.16 11.35 -31.34
N LYS A 243 -3.22 10.42 -32.32
CA LYS A 243 -2.64 10.62 -33.64
C LYS A 243 -3.15 11.87 -34.33
N SER A 244 -4.46 12.01 -34.41
CA SER A 244 -5.10 13.17 -35.07
C SER A 244 -4.81 14.48 -34.36
N HIS A 245 -4.60 14.45 -33.03
CA HIS A 245 -4.24 15.61 -32.24
C HIS A 245 -2.74 15.96 -32.33
N GLY A 246 -1.88 14.99 -32.68
CA GLY A 246 -0.45 15.15 -32.80
C GLY A 246 0.33 15.07 -31.49
N SER A 247 -0.35 14.92 -30.35
CA SER A 247 0.28 14.77 -29.05
C SER A 247 -0.66 14.12 -28.03
N GLY A 248 -0.07 13.36 -27.09
CA GLY A 248 -0.79 12.72 -26.02
C GLY A 248 -0.07 11.48 -25.49
N ILE A 249 -0.65 10.86 -24.47
CA ILE A 249 -0.07 9.71 -23.77
C ILE A 249 -1.10 8.62 -23.51
N ILE A 250 -0.73 7.38 -23.74
CA ILE A 250 -1.46 6.19 -23.33
C ILE A 250 -0.64 5.51 -22.24
N VAL A 251 -1.23 5.29 -21.10
CA VAL A 251 -0.65 4.55 -19.98
C VAL A 251 -1.24 3.15 -19.99
N LEU A 252 -0.40 2.17 -20.21
CA LEU A 252 -0.75 0.75 -20.22
C LEU A 252 -0.47 0.16 -18.83
N ILE A 253 -1.52 -0.06 -18.06
CA ILE A 253 -1.41 -0.66 -16.72
C ILE A 253 -1.45 -2.18 -16.87
N ASN A 254 -0.29 -2.79 -16.64
CA ASN A 254 -0.18 -4.24 -16.60
C ASN A 254 -0.66 -4.74 -15.23
N ASN A 255 -1.68 -5.61 -15.24
CA ASN A 255 -2.14 -6.29 -14.04
C ASN A 255 -2.51 -7.73 -14.39
N PRO A 256 -1.70 -8.71 -13.97
CA PRO A 256 -1.92 -10.11 -14.32
C PRO A 256 -3.21 -10.72 -13.74
N ILE A 257 -3.81 -10.08 -12.74
CA ILE A 257 -5.02 -10.59 -12.07
C ILE A 257 -6.31 -10.02 -12.69
N LEU A 258 -6.22 -8.98 -13.52
CA LEU A 258 -7.35 -8.15 -13.87
C LEU A 258 -7.72 -8.15 -15.35
N GLY A 259 -8.44 -9.15 -15.77
CA GLY A 259 -9.32 -8.98 -16.92
C GLY A 259 -10.52 -8.04 -16.65
N ASP A 260 -10.83 -7.70 -15.39
CA ASP A 260 -12.03 -6.93 -15.07
C ASP A 260 -11.85 -6.03 -13.83
N LEU A 261 -11.57 -4.73 -14.07
CA LEU A 261 -11.55 -3.70 -13.01
C LEU A 261 -12.90 -3.58 -12.26
N GLY A 262 -13.99 -4.08 -12.83
CA GLY A 262 -15.30 -4.08 -12.19
C GLY A 262 -15.36 -4.92 -10.93
N LYS A 263 -14.50 -5.93 -10.82
CA LYS A 263 -14.43 -6.85 -9.66
C LYS A 263 -13.56 -6.38 -8.52
N LEU A 264 -12.85 -5.25 -8.69
CA LEU A 264 -12.02 -4.68 -7.65
C LEU A 264 -12.84 -3.97 -6.58
N SER A 265 -12.36 -4.04 -5.36
CA SER A 265 -12.79 -3.15 -4.27
C SER A 265 -12.50 -1.68 -4.62
N ASN A 266 -13.19 -0.75 -3.97
CA ASN A 266 -12.92 0.67 -4.19
C ASN A 266 -11.48 1.05 -3.86
N ASP A 267 -10.89 0.48 -2.82
CA ASP A 267 -9.50 0.74 -2.41
C ASP A 267 -8.49 0.28 -3.48
N GLU A 268 -8.73 -0.88 -4.10
CA GLU A 268 -7.90 -1.36 -5.19
C GLU A 268 -8.02 -0.46 -6.43
N LYS A 269 -9.24 -0.01 -6.78
CA LYS A 269 -9.44 0.96 -7.87
C LYS A 269 -8.67 2.25 -7.62
N VAL A 270 -8.74 2.81 -6.41
CA VAL A 270 -8.01 4.03 -6.03
C VAL A 270 -6.51 3.85 -6.20
N LYS A 271 -5.95 2.71 -5.79
CA LYS A 271 -4.52 2.39 -5.97
C LYS A 271 -4.11 2.37 -7.44
N TYR A 272 -4.89 1.69 -8.30
CA TYR A 272 -4.59 1.62 -9.74
C TYR A 272 -4.75 2.95 -10.45
N TYR A 273 -5.80 3.71 -10.15
CA TYR A 273 -5.96 5.04 -10.71
C TYR A 273 -4.87 6.00 -10.24
N GLY A 274 -4.47 5.93 -8.97
CA GLY A 274 -3.38 6.72 -8.41
C GLY A 274 -2.04 6.42 -9.09
N LEU A 275 -1.71 5.15 -9.31
CA LEU A 275 -0.53 4.74 -10.06
C LEU A 275 -0.59 5.23 -11.52
N GLY A 276 -1.73 4.98 -12.20
CA GLY A 276 -1.95 5.44 -13.57
C GLY A 276 -1.88 6.95 -13.73
N ALA A 277 -2.15 7.69 -12.67
CA ALA A 277 -2.08 9.14 -12.62
C ALA A 277 -0.64 9.67 -12.42
N GLN A 278 0.20 8.99 -11.62
CA GLN A 278 1.59 9.41 -11.40
C GLN A 278 2.44 9.28 -12.68
N ILE A 279 2.17 8.30 -13.52
CA ILE A 279 2.93 8.09 -14.75
C ILE A 279 2.84 9.30 -15.70
N PRO A 280 1.66 9.83 -16.09
CA PRO A 280 1.59 11.04 -16.92
C PRO A 280 2.25 12.26 -16.29
N VAL A 281 2.13 12.44 -14.96
CA VAL A 281 2.75 13.54 -14.23
C VAL A 281 4.28 13.52 -14.37
N SER A 282 4.90 12.34 -14.48
CA SER A 282 6.35 12.23 -14.69
C SER A 282 6.85 12.76 -16.04
N TYR A 283 5.95 13.00 -17.00
CA TYR A 283 6.26 13.59 -18.33
C TYR A 283 5.98 15.08 -18.40
N THR A 284 5.26 15.62 -17.45
CA THR A 284 4.73 16.99 -17.50
C THR A 284 5.02 17.71 -16.19
N HIS A 285 4.92 19.03 -16.22
CA HIS A 285 4.91 19.87 -15.01
C HIS A 285 3.49 19.99 -14.42
N LEU A 286 2.51 19.32 -15.02
CA LEU A 286 1.11 19.40 -14.62
C LEU A 286 0.86 18.59 -13.35
N THR A 287 0.07 19.18 -12.47
CA THR A 287 -0.50 18.47 -11.32
C THR A 287 -1.88 17.93 -11.69
N LEU A 288 -2.18 16.70 -11.28
CA LEU A 288 -3.53 16.17 -11.46
C LEU A 288 -4.53 16.94 -10.58
N PRO A 289 -5.71 17.28 -11.14
CA PRO A 289 -6.77 17.85 -10.30
C PRO A 289 -7.20 16.80 -9.25
N THR A 290 -7.23 17.22 -7.99
CA THR A 290 -7.60 16.39 -6.84
C THR A 290 -9.04 15.85 -6.88
N SER A 291 -9.86 16.30 -7.81
CA SER A 291 -11.26 15.90 -7.99
C SER A 291 -11.47 14.66 -8.87
N GLN A 292 -10.41 14.01 -9.37
CA GLN A 292 -10.48 12.83 -10.25
C GLN A 292 -9.82 11.56 -9.65
N LEU A 293 -9.49 11.59 -8.36
CA LEU A 293 -9.02 10.42 -7.60
C LEU A 293 -10.16 9.77 -6.83
#